data_70dd9127ae7db4a7b90d1cc3b43cb36d
#
_entry.id   70dd9127ae7db4a7b90d1cc3b43cb36d
#
_cell.length_a   1.000
_cell.length_b   1.000
_cell.length_c   1.000
_cell.angle_alpha   90.00
_cell.angle_beta   90.00
_cell.angle_gamma   90.00
#
_symmetry.space_group_name_H-M   'P 1'
#
loop_
_entity.id
_entity.type
_entity.pdbx_description
1 polymer ?
#
loop_
_entity_poly.entity_id
_entity_poly.type
_entity_poly.pdbx_seq_one_letter_code
_entity_poly.pdbx_strand_id
1 'polypeptide(L)'
;ASDVYKRQGRKTMLLKQTKIVASISDRRCDVDFIKQLFEAGMNVVRMNTAHASREGFEALIANVRAVSNRIAILMDTKGPEVRTTANAEPIPYKTGDKVKIVGNPDLETTRECIAVSYPNFVSDLNIGGMILIDDGDLELEVIDKTNDYLLCEVKNDATLGSRKSVNVPGVRINLPSLTEKDRNNILYAIEKDIDFIAHSFVRNRQDVLDIREILDAHNSDIKIIAKIENQEGVDNIDEILEVADGVM
;
A
#
# COMPACT_ATOMS: atom_id res chain seq x y z
N ALA A 1 -43.55 8.16 38.52
CA ALA A 1 -42.18 8.36 39.07
C ALA A 1 -41.19 7.23 38.70
N SER A 2 -41.63 6.15 38.02
CA SER A 2 -40.72 4.98 37.75
C SER A 2 -40.06 5.02 36.34
N ASP A 3 -40.52 5.87 35.45
CA ASP A 3 -39.97 5.89 34.04
C ASP A 3 -38.79 6.84 33.82
N VAL A 4 -38.59 7.79 34.73
CA VAL A 4 -37.48 8.75 34.64
C VAL A 4 -36.16 8.10 35.10
N TYR A 5 -36.22 7.14 36.03
CA TYR A 5 -35.03 6.44 36.54
C TYR A 5 -34.47 5.35 35.57
N LYS A 6 -35.31 4.79 34.71
CA LYS A 6 -34.84 3.82 33.71
C LYS A 6 -34.07 4.44 32.53
N ARG A 7 -34.16 5.77 32.31
CA ARG A 7 -33.41 6.48 31.25
C ARG A 7 -32.00 6.89 31.65
N GLN A 8 -31.66 6.91 32.94
CA GLN A 8 -30.31 7.27 33.41
C GLN A 8 -29.30 6.11 33.40
N GLY A 9 -29.72 4.87 33.13
CA GLY A 9 -28.85 3.70 33.12
C GLY A 9 -28.30 3.29 31.74
N ARG A 10 -28.81 3.87 30.63
CA ARG A 10 -28.18 3.72 29.32
C ARG A 10 -27.16 4.85 29.15
N LYS A 11 -25.92 4.65 29.60
CA LYS A 11 -24.79 5.31 28.94
C LYS A 11 -24.95 4.98 27.46
N THR A 12 -25.48 5.90 26.67
CA THR A 12 -25.33 5.89 25.23
C THR A 12 -23.82 5.88 25.03
N MET A 13 -23.25 4.72 24.78
CA MET A 13 -21.88 4.64 24.26
C MET A 13 -21.94 5.47 22.98
N LEU A 14 -21.48 6.71 23.04
CA LEU A 14 -21.21 7.49 21.86
C LEU A 14 -20.27 6.63 21.03
N LEU A 15 -20.80 6.07 19.94
CA LEU A 15 -19.98 5.30 19.01
C LEU A 15 -18.86 6.23 18.55
N LYS A 16 -17.63 5.87 18.89
CA LYS A 16 -16.44 6.59 18.49
C LYS A 16 -16.44 6.72 16.96
N GLN A 17 -16.60 7.93 16.45
CA GLN A 17 -16.66 8.19 15.01
C GLN A 17 -15.30 7.93 14.37
N THR A 18 -14.24 8.54 14.90
CA THR A 18 -12.87 8.32 14.44
C THR A 18 -12.34 6.98 14.98
N LYS A 19 -11.85 6.13 14.08
CA LYS A 19 -11.24 4.85 14.42
C LYS A 19 -9.71 4.97 14.42
N ILE A 20 -9.06 4.18 15.25
CA ILE A 20 -7.60 4.08 15.30
C ILE A 20 -7.19 2.80 14.58
N VAL A 21 -6.42 2.94 13.52
CA VAL A 21 -5.79 1.85 12.78
C VAL A 21 -4.33 1.75 13.22
N ALA A 22 -3.91 0.59 13.72
CA ALA A 22 -2.53 0.34 14.10
C ALA A 22 -1.90 -0.73 13.19
N SER A 23 -0.76 -0.40 12.58
CA SER A 23 0.04 -1.39 11.84
C SER A 23 0.81 -2.24 12.84
N ILE A 24 0.60 -3.54 12.81
CA ILE A 24 1.25 -4.51 13.71
C ILE A 24 2.06 -5.49 12.86
N SER A 25 3.32 -5.68 13.22
CA SER A 25 4.18 -6.69 12.59
C SER A 25 4.10 -8.02 13.35
N ASP A 26 4.43 -9.10 12.67
CA ASP A 26 4.58 -10.45 13.23
C ASP A 26 5.66 -10.56 14.32
N ARG A 27 6.59 -9.59 14.37
CA ARG A 27 7.67 -9.53 15.38
C ARG A 27 7.18 -9.14 16.77
N ARG A 28 6.06 -8.43 16.87
CA ARG A 28 5.46 -7.99 18.13
C ARG A 28 3.95 -8.00 18.01
N CYS A 29 3.37 -9.19 18.14
CA CYS A 29 1.92 -9.40 17.99
C CYS A 29 1.35 -10.30 19.09
N ASP A 30 1.99 -10.35 20.25
CA ASP A 30 1.50 -11.12 21.39
C ASP A 30 0.17 -10.58 21.94
N VAL A 31 -0.59 -11.45 22.59
CA VAL A 31 -1.93 -11.15 23.09
C VAL A 31 -1.93 -9.98 24.07
N ASP A 32 -0.93 -9.86 24.94
CA ASP A 32 -0.85 -8.79 25.93
C ASP A 32 -0.61 -7.44 25.28
N PHE A 33 0.25 -7.39 24.27
CA PHE A 33 0.49 -6.17 23.49
C PHE A 33 -0.78 -5.72 22.73
N ILE A 34 -1.45 -6.64 22.03
CA ILE A 34 -2.70 -6.34 21.32
C ILE A 34 -3.79 -5.88 22.28
N LYS A 35 -3.89 -6.51 23.46
CA LYS A 35 -4.85 -6.11 24.49
C LYS A 35 -4.60 -4.70 25.00
N GLN A 36 -3.35 -4.32 25.27
CA GLN A 36 -2.99 -2.96 25.68
C GLN A 36 -3.39 -1.93 24.62
N LEU A 37 -3.13 -2.21 23.33
CA LEU A 37 -3.54 -1.33 22.25
C LEU A 37 -5.07 -1.22 22.13
N PHE A 38 -5.80 -2.31 22.30
CA PHE A 38 -7.25 -2.32 22.28
C PHE A 38 -7.84 -1.51 23.44
N GLU A 39 -7.32 -1.69 24.65
CA GLU A 39 -7.71 -0.91 25.84
C GLU A 39 -7.38 0.58 25.69
N ALA A 40 -6.28 0.90 25.00
CA ALA A 40 -5.93 2.28 24.63
C ALA A 40 -6.81 2.87 23.51
N GLY A 41 -7.69 2.07 22.90
CA GLY A 41 -8.70 2.55 21.95
C GLY A 41 -8.44 2.19 20.49
N MET A 42 -7.51 1.27 20.17
CA MET A 42 -7.33 0.72 18.84
C MET A 42 -8.62 0.02 18.38
N ASN A 43 -8.97 0.20 17.12
CA ASN A 43 -10.17 -0.36 16.51
C ASN A 43 -9.84 -1.35 15.38
N VAL A 44 -8.73 -1.13 14.67
CA VAL A 44 -8.34 -1.90 13.49
C VAL A 44 -6.87 -2.26 13.57
N VAL A 45 -6.55 -3.51 13.33
CA VAL A 45 -5.19 -4.00 13.12
C VAL A 45 -4.92 -4.03 11.62
N ARG A 46 -3.90 -3.32 11.15
CA ARG A 46 -3.42 -3.37 9.77
C ARG A 46 -2.24 -4.33 9.66
N MET A 47 -2.36 -5.29 8.76
CA MET A 47 -1.32 -6.25 8.39
C MET A 47 -0.75 -5.86 7.03
N ASN A 48 0.58 -5.63 6.96
CA ASN A 48 1.25 -5.33 5.70
C ASN A 48 1.79 -6.62 5.06
N THR A 49 1.24 -7.01 3.91
CA THR A 49 1.62 -8.25 3.21
C THR A 49 3.01 -8.22 2.57
N ALA A 50 3.66 -7.04 2.54
CA ALA A 50 5.01 -6.93 1.97
C ALA A 50 6.10 -7.58 2.83
N HIS A 51 5.90 -7.67 4.16
CA HIS A 51 6.97 -7.96 5.12
C HIS A 51 6.75 -9.17 6.02
N ALA A 52 5.57 -9.77 6.07
CA ALA A 52 5.29 -10.88 6.95
C ALA A 52 5.13 -12.21 6.19
N SER A 53 5.46 -13.31 6.86
CA SER A 53 5.19 -14.67 6.37
C SER A 53 3.72 -15.05 6.61
N ARG A 54 3.27 -16.14 5.97
CA ARG A 54 1.91 -16.66 6.18
C ARG A 54 1.71 -17.11 7.62
N GLU A 55 2.72 -17.75 8.21
CA GLU A 55 2.71 -18.19 9.61
C GLU A 55 2.62 -17.00 10.58
N GLY A 56 3.33 -15.90 10.27
CA GLY A 56 3.26 -14.66 11.04
C GLY A 56 1.87 -14.03 11.01
N PHE A 57 1.19 -14.06 9.85
CA PHE A 57 -0.20 -13.60 9.74
C PHE A 57 -1.17 -14.49 10.53
N GLU A 58 -1.01 -15.81 10.48
CA GLU A 58 -1.86 -16.73 11.25
C GLU A 58 -1.75 -16.46 12.75
N ALA A 59 -0.53 -16.30 13.27
CA ALA A 59 -0.31 -15.97 14.67
C ALA A 59 -0.94 -14.62 15.06
N LEU A 60 -0.76 -13.59 14.23
CA LEU A 60 -1.33 -12.26 14.46
C LEU A 60 -2.87 -12.33 14.49
N ILE A 61 -3.50 -12.95 13.48
CA ILE A 61 -4.96 -13.09 13.41
C ILE A 61 -5.48 -13.84 14.63
N ALA A 62 -4.88 -14.97 15.00
CA ALA A 62 -5.27 -15.76 16.18
C ALA A 62 -5.18 -14.93 17.47
N ASN A 63 -4.11 -14.17 17.65
CA ASN A 63 -3.90 -13.33 18.82
C ASN A 63 -4.89 -12.16 18.87
N VAL A 64 -5.21 -11.52 17.74
CA VAL A 64 -6.23 -10.47 17.65
C VAL A 64 -7.60 -11.03 18.04
N ARG A 65 -8.00 -12.17 17.51
CA ARG A 65 -9.30 -12.81 17.81
C ARG A 65 -9.36 -13.32 19.26
N ALA A 66 -8.22 -13.73 19.85
CA ALA A 66 -8.14 -14.08 21.28
C ALA A 66 -8.40 -12.87 22.19
N VAL A 67 -8.03 -11.66 21.77
CA VAL A 67 -8.32 -10.44 22.54
C VAL A 67 -9.77 -10.02 22.36
N SER A 68 -10.24 -9.86 21.14
CA SER A 68 -11.62 -9.43 20.89
C SER A 68 -12.03 -9.55 19.41
N ASN A 69 -13.24 -10.07 19.16
CA ASN A 69 -13.87 -10.03 17.85
C ASN A 69 -14.35 -8.62 17.44
N ARG A 70 -14.19 -7.61 18.31
CA ARG A 70 -14.51 -6.21 18.00
C ARG A 70 -13.33 -5.47 17.35
N ILE A 71 -12.17 -6.08 17.32
CA ILE A 71 -11.01 -5.55 16.61
C ILE A 71 -11.14 -5.99 15.13
N ALA A 72 -11.31 -5.05 14.24
CA ALA A 72 -11.30 -5.33 12.81
C ALA A 72 -9.87 -5.58 12.34
N ILE A 73 -9.73 -6.42 11.31
CA ILE A 73 -8.45 -6.73 10.68
C ILE A 73 -8.47 -6.22 9.24
N LEU A 74 -7.46 -5.45 8.89
CA LEU A 74 -7.24 -4.89 7.56
C LEU A 74 -5.97 -5.50 6.97
N MET A 75 -6.09 -6.14 5.82
CA MET A 75 -4.96 -6.66 5.05
C MET A 75 -4.58 -5.65 3.97
N ASP A 76 -3.33 -5.18 4.01
CA ASP A 76 -2.78 -4.25 3.02
C ASP A 76 -2.06 -5.05 1.92
N THR A 77 -2.58 -4.99 0.69
CA THR A 77 -1.99 -5.66 -0.48
C THR A 77 -1.05 -4.73 -1.22
N LYS A 78 -0.13 -5.31 -2.00
CA LYS A 78 0.94 -4.54 -2.66
C LYS A 78 0.43 -3.68 -3.82
N GLY A 79 -0.50 -4.20 -4.62
CA GLY A 79 -0.99 -3.53 -5.82
C GLY A 79 0.05 -3.34 -6.94
N PRO A 80 -0.30 -2.55 -7.99
CA PRO A 80 0.54 -2.31 -9.17
C PRO A 80 1.66 -1.28 -8.90
N GLU A 81 2.58 -1.63 -8.01
CA GLU A 81 3.65 -0.76 -7.55
C GLU A 81 4.95 -0.95 -8.35
N VAL A 82 5.56 0.16 -8.75
CA VAL A 82 6.95 0.18 -9.25
C VAL A 82 7.90 0.50 -8.09
N ARG A 83 8.99 -0.24 -7.97
CA ARG A 83 10.04 0.00 -6.96
C ARG A 83 11.42 0.02 -7.60
N THR A 84 12.35 0.75 -6.99
CA THR A 84 13.78 0.54 -7.24
C THR A 84 14.17 -0.87 -6.81
N THR A 85 15.20 -1.43 -7.42
CA THR A 85 15.78 -2.71 -6.97
C THR A 85 16.63 -2.53 -5.70
N ALA A 86 17.18 -3.62 -5.19
CA ALA A 86 18.09 -3.55 -4.05
C ALA A 86 19.36 -2.78 -4.39
N ASN A 87 19.91 -2.08 -3.39
CA ASN A 87 21.24 -1.50 -3.38
C ASN A 87 21.97 -1.95 -2.11
N ALA A 88 23.29 -2.12 -2.21
CA ALA A 88 24.12 -2.62 -1.11
C ALA A 88 24.16 -1.65 0.08
N GLU A 89 24.24 -0.33 -0.22
CA GLU A 89 24.30 0.74 0.76
C GLU A 89 23.46 1.93 0.32
N PRO A 90 22.97 2.78 1.24
CA PRO A 90 22.28 4.02 0.88
C PRO A 90 23.14 4.91 -0.02
N ILE A 91 22.57 5.40 -1.11
CA ILE A 91 23.27 6.16 -2.14
C ILE A 91 22.94 7.64 -2.02
N PRO A 92 23.90 8.50 -1.63
CA PRO A 92 23.68 9.94 -1.58
C PRO A 92 23.69 10.54 -3.00
N TYR A 93 22.70 11.38 -3.29
CA TYR A 93 22.60 12.19 -4.50
C TYR A 93 22.57 13.67 -4.14
N LYS A 94 23.09 14.50 -5.04
CA LYS A 94 23.06 15.96 -4.99
C LYS A 94 22.32 16.54 -6.18
N THR A 95 21.70 17.68 -5.98
CA THR A 95 21.05 18.44 -7.05
C THR A 95 22.02 18.65 -8.22
N GLY A 96 21.60 18.30 -9.42
CA GLY A 96 22.40 18.36 -10.64
C GLY A 96 23.21 17.10 -10.96
N ASP A 97 23.26 16.11 -10.05
CA ASP A 97 23.83 14.79 -10.38
C ASP A 97 23.08 14.17 -11.54
N LYS A 98 23.79 13.38 -12.34
CA LYS A 98 23.19 12.63 -13.46
C LYS A 98 23.25 11.14 -13.16
N VAL A 99 22.12 10.45 -13.40
CA VAL A 99 21.98 9.03 -13.15
C VAL A 99 21.19 8.38 -14.26
N LYS A 100 21.55 7.16 -14.63
CA LYS A 100 20.76 6.34 -15.56
C LYS A 100 19.65 5.63 -14.82
N ILE A 101 18.50 5.43 -15.48
CA ILE A 101 17.43 4.58 -14.98
C ILE A 101 17.10 3.53 -16.04
N VAL A 102 16.95 2.28 -15.60
CA VAL A 102 16.63 1.12 -16.46
C VAL A 102 15.47 0.32 -15.87
N GLY A 103 14.64 -0.26 -16.74
CA GLY A 103 13.58 -1.19 -16.37
C GLY A 103 14.10 -2.62 -16.32
N ASN A 104 14.84 -2.96 -15.27
CA ASN A 104 15.38 -4.32 -15.11
C ASN A 104 15.28 -4.78 -13.64
N PRO A 105 14.32 -5.69 -13.31
CA PRO A 105 14.13 -6.17 -11.95
C PRO A 105 15.28 -7.01 -11.38
N ASP A 106 16.14 -7.55 -12.25
CA ASP A 106 17.23 -8.44 -11.86
C ASP A 106 18.57 -7.69 -11.66
N LEU A 107 18.63 -6.41 -12.04
CA LEU A 107 19.82 -5.59 -11.88
C LEU A 107 19.80 -4.90 -10.51
N GLU A 108 20.94 -4.92 -9.81
CA GLU A 108 21.12 -4.16 -8.58
C GLU A 108 21.27 -2.66 -8.88
N THR A 109 20.61 -1.82 -8.07
CA THR A 109 20.76 -0.36 -8.15
C THR A 109 22.13 0.08 -7.66
N THR A 110 22.81 0.89 -8.46
CA THR A 110 24.10 1.52 -8.15
C THR A 110 24.01 3.04 -8.24
N ARG A 111 25.07 3.74 -7.86
CA ARG A 111 25.13 5.21 -7.96
C ARG A 111 24.97 5.70 -9.41
N GLU A 112 25.49 4.98 -10.36
CA GLU A 112 25.49 5.32 -11.79
C GLU A 112 24.20 4.89 -12.50
N CYS A 113 23.50 3.88 -11.93
CA CYS A 113 22.33 3.29 -12.58
C CYS A 113 21.30 2.82 -11.54
N ILE A 114 20.16 3.46 -11.51
CA ILE A 114 18.99 3.01 -10.75
C ILE A 114 18.21 2.02 -11.62
N ALA A 115 18.04 0.80 -11.12
CA ALA A 115 17.18 -0.18 -11.76
C ALA A 115 15.80 -0.18 -11.09
N VAL A 116 14.76 -0.39 -11.88
CA VAL A 116 13.37 -0.47 -11.38
C VAL A 116 12.71 -1.77 -11.77
N SER A 117 11.69 -2.16 -10.99
CA SER A 117 10.98 -3.44 -11.11
C SER A 117 10.08 -3.55 -12.34
N TYR A 118 9.82 -2.46 -13.06
CA TYR A 118 8.96 -2.41 -14.24
C TYR A 118 9.77 -2.43 -15.54
N PRO A 119 9.73 -3.54 -16.33
CA PRO A 119 10.57 -3.69 -17.53
C PRO A 119 10.34 -2.63 -18.61
N ASN A 120 9.10 -2.17 -18.78
CA ASN A 120 8.75 -1.18 -19.82
C ASN A 120 8.97 0.27 -19.36
N PHE A 121 9.64 0.50 -18.23
CA PHE A 121 9.82 1.83 -17.65
C PHE A 121 10.46 2.82 -18.62
N VAL A 122 11.48 2.37 -19.35
CA VAL A 122 12.17 3.21 -20.33
C VAL A 122 11.26 3.55 -21.52
N SER A 123 10.48 2.58 -22.02
CA SER A 123 9.60 2.83 -23.17
C SER A 123 8.48 3.81 -22.86
N ASP A 124 7.91 3.73 -21.65
CA ASP A 124 6.69 4.43 -21.26
C ASP A 124 6.94 5.89 -20.84
N LEU A 125 8.16 6.24 -20.42
CA LEU A 125 8.51 7.60 -20.02
C LEU A 125 9.08 8.43 -21.18
N ASN A 126 8.84 9.74 -21.13
CA ASN A 126 9.34 10.70 -22.11
C ASN A 126 10.34 11.68 -21.47
N ILE A 127 11.15 12.34 -22.32
CA ILE A 127 12.02 13.44 -21.90
C ILE A 127 11.15 14.56 -21.30
N GLY A 128 11.61 15.16 -20.21
CA GLY A 128 10.90 16.14 -19.41
C GLY A 128 9.95 15.52 -18.34
N GLY A 129 9.79 14.20 -18.35
CA GLY A 129 9.00 13.49 -17.33
C GLY A 129 9.67 13.53 -15.95
N MET A 130 8.86 13.69 -14.91
CA MET A 130 9.32 13.62 -13.52
C MET A 130 9.24 12.20 -13.00
N ILE A 131 10.23 11.80 -12.20
CA ILE A 131 10.29 10.53 -11.49
C ILE A 131 10.47 10.84 -10.00
N LEU A 132 9.53 10.40 -9.21
CA LEU A 132 9.52 10.58 -7.75
C LEU A 132 9.84 9.25 -7.09
N ILE A 133 10.89 9.21 -6.28
CA ILE A 133 11.30 8.01 -5.56
C ILE A 133 11.16 8.25 -4.05
N ASP A 134 10.70 7.23 -3.31
CA ASP A 134 10.44 7.28 -1.86
C ASP A 134 9.49 8.43 -1.50
N ASP A 135 8.29 8.41 -2.10
CA ASP A 135 7.24 9.42 -1.92
C ASP A 135 7.66 10.87 -2.26
N GLY A 136 8.67 11.01 -3.14
CA GLY A 136 9.20 12.30 -3.56
C GLY A 136 10.42 12.79 -2.76
N ASP A 137 10.96 11.97 -1.85
CA ASP A 137 12.21 12.31 -1.15
C ASP A 137 13.38 12.49 -2.14
N LEU A 138 13.38 11.72 -3.25
CA LEU A 138 14.31 11.90 -4.37
C LEU A 138 13.51 12.21 -5.64
N GLU A 139 13.74 13.40 -6.20
CA GLU A 139 13.13 13.87 -7.44
C GLU A 139 14.11 13.85 -8.59
N LEU A 140 13.70 13.30 -9.72
CA LEU A 140 14.49 13.18 -10.94
C LEU A 140 13.69 13.70 -12.13
N GLU A 141 14.38 14.35 -13.08
CA GLU A 141 13.83 14.75 -14.37
C GLU A 141 14.54 13.99 -15.49
N VAL A 142 13.76 13.41 -16.41
CA VAL A 142 14.33 12.75 -17.60
C VAL A 142 14.86 13.81 -18.55
N ILE A 143 16.19 13.87 -18.73
CA ILE A 143 16.84 14.87 -19.60
C ILE A 143 17.25 14.30 -20.95
N ASP A 144 17.38 12.95 -21.07
CA ASP A 144 17.66 12.26 -22.33
C ASP A 144 17.15 10.81 -22.25
N LYS A 145 16.93 10.18 -23.40
CA LYS A 145 16.38 8.84 -23.51
C LYS A 145 17.04 8.06 -24.65
N THR A 146 17.41 6.83 -24.38
CA THR A 146 17.79 5.81 -25.37
C THR A 146 16.77 4.67 -25.37
N ASN A 147 17.01 3.63 -26.16
CA ASN A 147 16.19 2.41 -26.10
C ASN A 147 16.40 1.62 -24.82
N ASP A 148 17.56 1.76 -24.17
CA ASP A 148 17.99 0.92 -23.06
C ASP A 148 17.89 1.62 -21.70
N TYR A 149 17.98 2.95 -21.65
CA TYR A 149 17.96 3.72 -20.41
C TYR A 149 17.39 5.14 -20.58
N LEU A 150 16.93 5.69 -19.48
CA LEU A 150 16.67 7.12 -19.29
C LEU A 150 17.89 7.75 -18.62
N LEU A 151 18.37 8.90 -19.14
CA LEU A 151 19.31 9.75 -18.42
C LEU A 151 18.52 10.79 -17.65
N CYS A 152 18.70 10.81 -16.33
CA CYS A 152 17.96 11.69 -15.43
C CYS A 152 18.90 12.66 -14.71
N GLU A 153 18.39 13.86 -14.41
CA GLU A 153 19.02 14.84 -13.55
C GLU A 153 18.32 14.88 -12.20
N VAL A 154 19.10 14.85 -11.12
CA VAL A 154 18.61 14.94 -9.75
C VAL A 154 18.20 16.38 -9.44
N LYS A 155 16.99 16.57 -8.91
CA LYS A 155 16.41 17.91 -8.65
C LYS A 155 16.53 18.37 -7.22
N ASN A 156 16.82 17.46 -6.27
CA ASN A 156 17.01 17.78 -4.85
C ASN A 156 18.05 16.89 -4.19
N ASP A 157 18.65 17.37 -3.11
CA ASP A 157 19.57 16.57 -2.30
C ASP A 157 18.81 15.49 -1.55
N ALA A 158 19.21 14.22 -1.72
CA ALA A 158 18.57 13.09 -1.05
C ALA A 158 19.50 11.87 -0.89
N THR A 159 19.07 10.89 -0.13
CA THR A 159 19.76 9.60 0.00
C THR A 159 18.81 8.47 -0.39
N LEU A 160 19.13 7.76 -1.46
CA LEU A 160 18.35 6.64 -1.96
C LEU A 160 18.60 5.39 -1.10
N GLY A 161 17.57 4.94 -0.39
CA GLY A 161 17.53 3.64 0.27
C GLY A 161 17.21 2.49 -0.69
N SER A 162 17.23 1.26 -0.17
CA SER A 162 16.95 0.05 -0.94
C SER A 162 15.43 -0.14 -1.17
N ARG A 163 15.05 -0.57 -2.38
CA ARG A 163 13.69 -1.00 -2.75
C ARG A 163 12.62 0.06 -2.49
N LYS A 164 12.88 1.30 -2.86
CA LYS A 164 11.99 2.44 -2.66
C LYS A 164 10.90 2.51 -3.73
N SER A 165 9.73 3.02 -3.37
CA SER A 165 8.63 3.27 -4.29
C SER A 165 9.05 4.24 -5.40
N VAL A 166 8.48 4.04 -6.61
CA VAL A 166 8.72 4.92 -7.76
C VAL A 166 7.37 5.35 -8.31
N ASN A 167 7.16 6.66 -8.34
CA ASN A 167 5.98 7.28 -8.94
C ASN A 167 6.39 8.16 -10.12
N VAL A 168 5.56 8.18 -11.16
CA VAL A 168 5.80 8.93 -12.40
C VAL A 168 4.55 9.72 -12.77
N PRO A 169 4.40 10.94 -12.24
CA PRO A 169 3.21 11.76 -12.47
C PRO A 169 2.93 11.96 -13.97
N GLY A 170 1.67 11.79 -14.36
CA GLY A 170 1.22 11.97 -15.74
C GLY A 170 1.61 10.84 -16.71
N VAL A 171 2.21 9.77 -16.24
CA VAL A 171 2.54 8.58 -17.04
C VAL A 171 1.69 7.39 -16.60
N ARG A 172 1.00 6.77 -17.56
CA ARG A 172 0.24 5.55 -17.28
C ARG A 172 1.17 4.35 -17.26
N ILE A 173 1.31 3.74 -16.09
CA ILE A 173 2.08 2.51 -15.91
C ILE A 173 1.17 1.30 -16.19
N ASN A 174 1.57 0.49 -17.16
CA ASN A 174 0.77 -0.63 -17.65
C ASN A 174 1.09 -1.93 -16.89
N LEU A 175 0.89 -1.91 -15.56
CA LEU A 175 0.98 -3.08 -14.68
C LEU A 175 -0.40 -3.70 -14.45
N PRO A 176 -0.49 -5.04 -14.26
CA PRO A 176 -1.73 -5.68 -13.79
C PRO A 176 -2.17 -5.07 -12.47
N SER A 177 -3.48 -4.89 -12.27
CA SER A 177 -4.04 -4.42 -10.98
C SER A 177 -3.68 -5.34 -9.83
N LEU A 178 -3.68 -6.63 -10.06
CA LEU A 178 -3.39 -7.69 -9.09
C LEU A 178 -2.21 -8.54 -9.54
N THR A 179 -1.22 -8.67 -8.69
CA THR A 179 -0.20 -9.70 -8.82
C THR A 179 -0.76 -11.06 -8.40
N GLU A 180 -0.08 -12.15 -8.75
CA GLU A 180 -0.42 -13.50 -8.25
C GLU A 180 -0.36 -13.53 -6.70
N LYS A 181 0.61 -12.85 -6.10
CA LYS A 181 0.71 -12.71 -4.65
C LYS A 181 -0.50 -12.00 -4.06
N ASP A 182 -0.98 -10.93 -4.70
CA ASP A 182 -2.17 -10.22 -4.22
C ASP A 182 -3.41 -11.11 -4.31
N ARG A 183 -3.61 -11.86 -5.39
CA ARG A 183 -4.70 -12.83 -5.51
C ARG A 183 -4.66 -13.87 -4.39
N ASN A 184 -3.49 -14.45 -4.11
CA ASN A 184 -3.31 -15.42 -3.04
C ASN A 184 -3.58 -14.81 -1.66
N ASN A 185 -3.19 -13.56 -1.43
CA ASN A 185 -3.49 -12.83 -0.20
C ASN A 185 -4.99 -12.54 -0.04
N ILE A 186 -5.70 -12.18 -1.13
CA ILE A 186 -7.14 -11.97 -1.11
C ILE A 186 -7.87 -13.28 -0.77
N LEU A 187 -7.51 -14.38 -1.40
CA LEU A 187 -8.09 -15.71 -1.08
C LEU A 187 -7.81 -16.10 0.38
N TYR A 188 -6.63 -15.81 0.88
CA TYR A 188 -6.30 -16.02 2.30
C TYR A 188 -7.12 -15.11 3.23
N ALA A 189 -7.34 -13.84 2.84
CA ALA A 189 -8.21 -12.94 3.59
C ALA A 189 -9.64 -13.48 3.70
N ILE A 190 -10.17 -14.06 2.64
CA ILE A 190 -11.48 -14.72 2.61
C ILE A 190 -11.49 -15.93 3.56
N GLU A 191 -10.48 -16.81 3.45
CA GLU A 191 -10.34 -17.99 4.33
C GLU A 191 -10.32 -17.63 5.82
N LYS A 192 -9.69 -16.50 6.17
CA LYS A 192 -9.50 -16.06 7.57
C LYS A 192 -10.55 -15.07 8.06
N ASP A 193 -11.59 -14.81 7.28
CA ASP A 193 -12.67 -13.88 7.64
C ASP A 193 -12.12 -12.50 8.07
N ILE A 194 -11.27 -11.93 7.20
CA ILE A 194 -10.70 -10.59 7.38
C ILE A 194 -11.76 -9.54 7.06
N ASP A 195 -11.73 -8.39 7.73
CA ASP A 195 -12.78 -7.39 7.62
C ASP A 195 -12.56 -6.43 6.44
N PHE A 196 -11.28 -6.08 6.13
CA PHE A 196 -10.92 -5.11 5.11
C PHE A 196 -9.72 -5.56 4.27
N ILE A 197 -9.77 -5.24 2.98
CA ILE A 197 -8.60 -5.24 2.08
C ILE A 197 -8.30 -3.79 1.74
N ALA A 198 -7.09 -3.30 2.05
CA ALA A 198 -6.56 -2.05 1.54
C ALA A 198 -5.66 -2.36 0.35
N HIS A 199 -6.03 -1.86 -0.83
CA HIS A 199 -5.30 -2.13 -2.07
C HIS A 199 -4.44 -0.92 -2.46
N SER A 200 -3.12 -1.13 -2.54
CA SER A 200 -2.17 -0.05 -2.84
C SER A 200 -2.19 0.34 -4.32
N PHE A 201 -1.83 1.59 -4.58
CA PHE A 201 -1.64 2.15 -5.93
C PHE A 201 -2.84 2.00 -6.86
N VAL A 202 -4.07 2.08 -6.34
CA VAL A 202 -5.28 2.08 -7.15
C VAL A 202 -5.25 3.25 -8.13
N ARG A 203 -5.46 2.96 -9.42
CA ARG A 203 -5.39 3.93 -10.52
C ARG A 203 -6.77 4.32 -11.04
N ASN A 204 -7.71 3.38 -11.03
CA ASN A 204 -9.02 3.54 -11.66
C ASN A 204 -10.05 2.57 -11.07
N ARG A 205 -11.29 2.70 -11.52
CA ARG A 205 -12.41 1.84 -11.15
C ARG A 205 -12.12 0.34 -11.33
N GLN A 206 -11.43 -0.03 -12.42
CA GLN A 206 -11.21 -1.43 -12.75
C GLN A 206 -10.30 -2.12 -11.74
N ASP A 207 -9.29 -1.42 -11.22
CA ASP A 207 -8.41 -1.96 -10.18
C ASP A 207 -9.19 -2.41 -8.92
N VAL A 208 -10.27 -1.71 -8.57
CA VAL A 208 -11.16 -2.08 -7.47
C VAL A 208 -12.08 -3.23 -7.86
N LEU A 209 -12.63 -3.20 -9.06
CA LEU A 209 -13.56 -4.25 -9.57
C LEU A 209 -12.86 -5.60 -9.70
N ASP A 210 -11.57 -5.65 -10.03
CA ASP A 210 -10.80 -6.89 -10.09
C ASP A 210 -10.72 -7.60 -8.73
N ILE A 211 -10.69 -6.84 -7.63
CA ILE A 211 -10.79 -7.41 -6.27
C ILE A 211 -12.23 -7.83 -5.97
N ARG A 212 -13.20 -6.97 -6.30
CA ARG A 212 -14.61 -7.23 -6.06
C ARG A 212 -15.06 -8.55 -6.73
N GLU A 213 -14.61 -8.80 -7.96
CA GLU A 213 -14.91 -10.03 -8.68
C GLU A 213 -14.45 -11.29 -7.90
N ILE A 214 -13.26 -11.24 -7.30
CA ILE A 214 -12.76 -12.35 -6.47
C ILE A 214 -13.62 -12.52 -5.21
N LEU A 215 -13.98 -11.43 -4.54
CA LEU A 215 -14.81 -11.46 -3.34
C LEU A 215 -16.21 -12.00 -3.63
N ASP A 216 -16.84 -11.53 -4.70
CA ASP A 216 -18.17 -11.94 -5.12
C ASP A 216 -18.22 -13.42 -5.52
N ALA A 217 -17.18 -13.91 -6.23
CA ALA A 217 -17.06 -15.32 -6.60
C ALA A 217 -16.99 -16.26 -5.37
N HIS A 218 -16.61 -15.74 -4.21
CA HIS A 218 -16.52 -16.48 -2.94
C HIS A 218 -17.61 -16.08 -1.93
N ASN A 219 -18.59 -15.26 -2.34
CA ASN A 219 -19.64 -14.71 -1.47
C ASN A 219 -19.07 -14.03 -0.21
N SER A 220 -18.01 -13.24 -0.36
CA SER A 220 -17.32 -12.57 0.72
C SER A 220 -17.76 -11.12 0.91
N ASP A 221 -18.07 -10.72 2.14
CA ASP A 221 -18.49 -9.37 2.52
C ASP A 221 -17.32 -8.43 2.87
N ILE A 222 -16.07 -8.85 2.61
CA ILE A 222 -14.87 -8.04 2.88
C ILE A 222 -14.98 -6.68 2.18
N LYS A 223 -14.67 -5.62 2.93
CA LYS A 223 -14.71 -4.24 2.42
C LYS A 223 -13.40 -3.86 1.75
N ILE A 224 -13.49 -3.13 0.64
CA ILE A 224 -12.34 -2.69 -0.14
C ILE A 224 -12.05 -1.22 0.17
N ILE A 225 -10.83 -0.95 0.65
CA ILE A 225 -10.27 0.39 0.84
C ILE A 225 -9.28 0.66 -0.30
N ALA A 226 -9.59 1.60 -1.18
CA ALA A 226 -8.69 2.00 -2.25
C ALA A 226 -7.62 2.97 -1.72
N LYS A 227 -6.35 2.63 -1.87
CA LYS A 227 -5.24 3.52 -1.51
C LYS A 227 -4.87 4.38 -2.71
N ILE A 228 -4.98 5.69 -2.54
CA ILE A 228 -4.76 6.70 -3.58
C ILE A 228 -3.34 7.24 -3.42
N GLU A 229 -2.40 6.64 -4.14
CA GLU A 229 -0.96 6.85 -3.96
C GLU A 229 -0.26 7.26 -5.27
N ASN A 230 -1.03 7.63 -6.31
CA ASN A 230 -0.52 8.06 -7.61
C ASN A 230 -1.46 9.10 -8.24
N GLN A 231 -0.96 9.85 -9.24
CA GLN A 231 -1.72 10.90 -9.91
C GLN A 231 -2.97 10.36 -10.63
N GLU A 232 -2.86 9.21 -11.32
CA GLU A 232 -3.99 8.59 -12.03
C GLU A 232 -5.15 8.29 -11.05
N GLY A 233 -4.84 7.80 -9.85
CA GLY A 233 -5.84 7.55 -8.81
C GLY A 233 -6.51 8.82 -8.29
N VAL A 234 -5.76 9.93 -8.20
CA VAL A 234 -6.34 11.24 -7.86
C VAL A 234 -7.26 11.73 -8.95
N ASP A 235 -6.83 11.64 -10.22
CA ASP A 235 -7.62 12.11 -11.36
C ASP A 235 -8.93 11.29 -11.54
N ASN A 236 -8.91 10.01 -11.17
CA ASN A 236 -10.02 9.08 -11.28
C ASN A 236 -10.78 8.85 -9.96
N ILE A 237 -10.60 9.72 -8.94
CA ILE A 237 -11.13 9.48 -7.59
C ILE A 237 -12.65 9.28 -7.58
N ASP A 238 -13.40 10.02 -8.39
CA ASP A 238 -14.85 9.94 -8.42
C ASP A 238 -15.34 8.54 -8.84
N GLU A 239 -14.76 7.98 -9.92
CA GLU A 239 -15.12 6.64 -10.37
C GLU A 239 -14.65 5.52 -9.42
N ILE A 240 -13.54 5.75 -8.70
CA ILE A 240 -13.05 4.81 -7.67
C ILE A 240 -14.02 4.78 -6.50
N LEU A 241 -14.50 5.95 -6.04
CA LEU A 241 -15.44 6.07 -4.92
C LEU A 241 -16.80 5.41 -5.20
N GLU A 242 -17.21 5.25 -6.47
CA GLU A 242 -18.45 4.55 -6.81
C GLU A 242 -18.42 3.04 -6.49
N VAL A 243 -17.22 2.43 -6.44
CA VAL A 243 -17.04 0.98 -6.31
C VAL A 243 -16.23 0.54 -5.09
N ALA A 244 -15.47 1.43 -4.49
CA ALA A 244 -14.74 1.19 -3.23
C ALA A 244 -15.64 1.45 -2.02
N ASP A 245 -15.40 0.73 -0.92
CA ASP A 245 -16.09 0.96 0.35
C ASP A 245 -15.47 2.11 1.15
N GLY A 246 -14.26 2.55 0.77
CA GLY A 246 -13.54 3.67 1.35
C GLY A 246 -12.22 3.93 0.64
N VAL A 247 -11.52 4.99 1.07
CA VAL A 247 -10.20 5.39 0.53
C VAL A 247 -9.20 5.64 1.66
N MET A 248 -7.93 5.51 1.34
CA MET A 248 -6.79 5.75 2.25
C MET A 248 -5.69 6.50 1.50
#